data_86ef7a75e6d41a55a555b9368c9239ab
#
_entry.id   86ef7a75e6d41a55a555b9368c9239ab
#
_cell.length_a   1.000
_cell.length_b   1.000
_cell.length_c   1.000
_cell.angle_alpha   90.00
_cell.angle_beta   90.00
_cell.angle_gamma   90.00
#
_symmetry.space_group_name_H-M   'P 1'
#
loop_
_entity.id
_entity.type
_entity.pdbx_description
1 polymer ?
#
loop_
_entity_poly.entity_id
_entity_poly.type
_entity_poly.pdbx_seq_one_letter_code
_entity_poly.pdbx_strand_id
1 'polypeptide(L)'
;MRFLFIVQGEGRGHFTQALTMKELLHRRGDEVAGILVGKSESRQLPEFFVKKIGVPVWTFASPNFLPTPQNKRPGLVKSVCANIGRLPAFARSMRTIRRKIGETEPDMVINFYELLAGFTYLLAPPRVPLVCIGHQYLFLHRDFSFPPSSSPVELFFLRFFTRLTSMGAVRRLALSFYPLAADGEAGVEVVPPLIRREV
;
A
#
# COMPACT_ATOMS: atom_id res chain seq x y z
N MET A 1 -18.72 -6.87 -8.08
CA MET A 1 -18.05 -7.07 -6.79
C MET A 1 -17.89 -5.72 -6.10
N ARG A 2 -17.79 -5.74 -4.77
CA ARG A 2 -17.62 -4.56 -3.92
C ARG A 2 -16.21 -4.53 -3.33
N PHE A 3 -15.47 -3.44 -3.52
CA PHE A 3 -14.09 -3.31 -3.12
C PHE A 3 -13.90 -2.22 -2.05
N LEU A 4 -12.97 -2.44 -1.12
CA LEU A 4 -12.47 -1.40 -0.22
C LEU A 4 -10.98 -1.20 -0.51
N PHE A 5 -10.55 0.06 -0.67
CA PHE A 5 -9.13 0.36 -0.88
C PHE A 5 -8.46 0.80 0.42
N ILE A 6 -7.22 0.39 0.60
CA ILE A 6 -6.33 0.91 1.63
C ILE A 6 -5.10 1.47 0.92
N VAL A 7 -4.80 2.75 1.13
CA VAL A 7 -3.80 3.48 0.34
C VAL A 7 -2.76 4.11 1.27
N GLN A 8 -1.50 3.91 0.96
CA GLN A 8 -0.40 4.59 1.61
C GLN A 8 -0.37 6.06 1.18
N GLY A 9 -0.50 6.97 2.13
CA GLY A 9 -0.74 8.39 1.90
C GLY A 9 0.50 9.27 1.75
N GLU A 10 1.70 8.73 1.89
CA GLU A 10 2.94 9.53 1.84
C GLU A 10 3.41 9.84 0.41
N GLY A 11 3.03 9.01 -0.57
CA GLY A 11 3.41 9.16 -1.98
C GLY A 11 2.23 9.47 -2.90
N ARG A 12 2.41 10.39 -3.86
CA ARG A 12 1.38 10.71 -4.87
C ARG A 12 1.07 9.53 -5.80
N GLY A 13 2.04 8.64 -6.02
CA GLY A 13 1.89 7.50 -6.94
C GLY A 13 0.78 6.54 -6.53
N HIS A 14 0.63 6.22 -5.25
CA HIS A 14 -0.41 5.32 -4.76
C HIS A 14 -1.82 5.89 -4.94
N PHE A 15 -1.98 7.20 -4.79
CA PHE A 15 -3.25 7.88 -5.07
C PHE A 15 -3.63 7.79 -6.55
N THR A 16 -2.65 7.96 -7.45
CA THR A 16 -2.87 7.82 -8.89
C THR A 16 -3.25 6.37 -9.24
N GLN A 17 -2.56 5.39 -8.67
CA GLN A 17 -2.88 3.97 -8.86
C GLN A 17 -4.30 3.65 -8.37
N ALA A 18 -4.70 4.17 -7.20
CA ALA A 18 -6.04 3.96 -6.66
C ALA A 18 -7.14 4.57 -7.55
N LEU A 19 -6.92 5.78 -8.09
CA LEU A 19 -7.83 6.40 -9.06
C LEU A 19 -7.99 5.55 -10.31
N THR A 20 -6.88 5.14 -10.91
CA THR A 20 -6.89 4.31 -12.12
C THR A 20 -7.57 2.97 -11.89
N MET A 21 -7.27 2.32 -10.75
CA MET A 21 -7.91 1.04 -10.39
C MET A 21 -9.42 1.22 -10.21
N LYS A 22 -9.87 2.29 -9.53
CA LYS A 22 -11.30 2.58 -9.40
C LYS A 22 -11.98 2.71 -10.75
N GLU A 23 -11.38 3.43 -11.70
CA GLU A 23 -11.93 3.57 -13.06
C GLU A 23 -12.03 2.21 -13.78
N LEU A 24 -11.00 1.37 -13.68
CA LEU A 24 -11.00 0.03 -14.27
C LEU A 24 -12.10 -0.84 -13.69
N LEU A 25 -12.28 -0.84 -12.38
CA LEU A 25 -13.34 -1.59 -11.70
C LEU A 25 -14.71 -1.08 -12.09
N HIS A 26 -14.91 0.25 -12.11
CA HIS A 26 -16.19 0.86 -12.50
C HIS A 26 -16.61 0.49 -13.93
N ARG A 27 -15.68 0.45 -14.89
CA ARG A 27 -15.94 0.01 -16.27
C ARG A 27 -16.37 -1.46 -16.35
N ARG A 28 -16.04 -2.27 -15.38
CA ARG A 28 -16.45 -3.68 -15.25
C ARG A 28 -17.80 -3.84 -14.54
N GLY A 29 -18.40 -2.75 -14.10
CA GLY A 29 -19.62 -2.80 -13.27
C GLY A 29 -19.35 -3.12 -11.79
N ASP A 30 -18.10 -3.01 -11.35
CA ASP A 30 -17.70 -3.21 -9.96
C ASP A 30 -17.79 -1.89 -9.16
N GLU A 31 -18.01 -1.98 -7.85
CA GLU A 31 -18.14 -0.85 -6.93
C GLU A 31 -16.91 -0.72 -6.02
N VAL A 32 -16.46 0.52 -5.77
CA VAL A 32 -15.54 0.84 -4.69
C VAL A 32 -16.33 1.49 -3.56
N ALA A 33 -16.50 0.80 -2.44
CA ALA A 33 -17.31 1.24 -1.30
C ALA A 33 -16.67 2.41 -0.53
N GLY A 34 -15.36 2.56 -0.63
CA GLY A 34 -14.63 3.66 0.01
C GLY A 34 -13.12 3.42 0.04
N ILE A 35 -12.41 4.40 0.58
CA ILE A 35 -10.95 4.37 0.65
C ILE A 35 -10.48 4.74 2.05
N LEU A 36 -9.61 3.92 2.59
CA LEU A 36 -8.86 4.17 3.82
C LEU A 36 -7.46 4.67 3.46
N VAL A 37 -7.07 5.84 3.95
CA VAL A 37 -5.74 6.41 3.69
C VAL A 37 -4.91 6.45 4.96
N GLY A 38 -3.82 5.70 4.97
CA GLY A 38 -2.80 5.76 6.02
C GLY A 38 -1.87 6.93 5.79
N LYS A 39 -1.80 7.88 6.72
CA LYS A 39 -0.94 9.06 6.58
C LYS A 39 -0.35 9.51 7.90
N SER A 40 0.76 10.27 7.85
CA SER A 40 1.25 11.03 9.00
C SER A 40 0.34 12.23 9.28
N GLU A 41 0.42 12.78 10.49
CA GLU A 41 -0.43 13.92 10.91
C GLU A 41 -0.20 15.16 10.05
N SER A 42 1.07 15.42 9.66
CA SER A 42 1.47 16.56 8.86
C SER A 42 1.06 16.46 7.39
N ARG A 43 0.71 15.27 6.90
CA ARG A 43 0.40 15.05 5.50
C ARG A 43 -1.05 15.40 5.18
N GLN A 44 -1.26 16.25 4.18
CA GLN A 44 -2.58 16.53 3.62
C GLN A 44 -2.87 15.62 2.42
N LEU A 45 -4.13 15.28 2.24
CA LEU A 45 -4.57 14.55 1.04
C LEU A 45 -4.43 15.47 -0.18
N PRO A 46 -3.90 14.95 -1.31
CA PRO A 46 -3.82 15.73 -2.53
C PRO A 46 -5.23 16.14 -3.01
N GLU A 47 -5.42 17.43 -3.35
CA GLU A 47 -6.71 17.95 -3.81
C GLU A 47 -7.24 17.20 -5.04
N PHE A 48 -6.35 16.86 -5.99
CA PHE A 48 -6.73 16.13 -7.19
C PHE A 48 -7.36 14.77 -6.86
N PHE A 49 -6.87 14.12 -5.79
CA PHE A 49 -7.41 12.83 -5.36
C PHE A 49 -8.81 13.00 -4.76
N VAL A 50 -8.95 13.92 -3.80
CA VAL A 50 -10.23 14.16 -3.13
C VAL A 50 -11.32 14.58 -4.13
N LYS A 51 -10.97 15.45 -5.09
CA LYS A 51 -11.91 15.92 -6.12
C LYS A 51 -12.36 14.82 -7.10
N LYS A 52 -11.46 13.88 -7.44
CA LYS A 52 -11.73 12.87 -8.50
C LYS A 52 -12.22 11.53 -7.96
N ILE A 53 -11.99 11.24 -6.67
CA ILE A 53 -12.25 9.89 -6.17
C ILE A 53 -13.75 9.56 -6.05
N GLY A 54 -14.59 10.51 -5.68
CA GLY A 54 -16.06 10.38 -5.70
C GLY A 54 -16.65 9.27 -4.82
N VAL A 55 -15.90 8.79 -3.82
CA VAL A 55 -16.34 7.81 -2.82
C VAL A 55 -15.88 8.24 -1.43
N PRO A 56 -16.46 7.73 -0.33
CA PRO A 56 -16.03 8.07 1.03
C PRO A 56 -14.54 7.82 1.24
N VAL A 57 -13.85 8.79 1.85
CA VAL A 57 -12.42 8.70 2.21
C VAL A 57 -12.27 8.85 3.71
N TRP A 58 -11.68 7.87 4.35
CA TRP A 58 -11.33 7.90 5.77
C TRP A 58 -9.81 7.91 5.92
N THR A 59 -9.32 8.61 6.93
CA THR A 59 -7.89 8.67 7.21
C THR A 59 -7.57 8.01 8.55
N PHE A 60 -6.36 7.47 8.67
CA PHE A 60 -5.84 6.92 9.92
C PHE A 60 -4.34 7.21 10.04
N ALA A 61 -3.83 7.20 11.28
CA ALA A 61 -2.41 7.40 11.54
C ALA A 61 -1.61 6.18 11.07
N SER A 62 -0.62 6.39 10.21
CA SER A 62 0.27 5.35 9.69
C SER A 62 1.75 5.68 9.98
N PRO A 63 2.62 4.67 10.13
CA PRO A 63 4.05 4.88 10.24
C PRO A 63 4.60 5.64 9.04
N ASN A 64 5.47 6.60 9.31
CA ASN A 64 6.17 7.35 8.29
C ASN A 64 7.67 7.12 8.39
N PHE A 65 8.31 6.95 7.22
CA PHE A 65 9.77 6.93 7.12
C PHE A 65 10.27 8.36 6.98
N LEU A 66 10.96 8.84 8.01
CA LEU A 66 11.51 10.20 8.02
C LEU A 66 12.68 10.31 7.03
N PRO A 67 12.64 11.25 6.06
CA PRO A 67 13.77 11.49 5.19
C PRO A 67 14.96 12.03 6.00
N THR A 68 16.17 11.61 5.67
CA THR A 68 17.38 12.23 6.22
C THR A 68 17.67 13.55 5.51
N PRO A 69 18.08 14.61 6.23
CA PRO A 69 18.33 15.92 5.64
C PRO A 69 19.38 15.93 4.51
N GLN A 70 20.33 14.98 4.57
CA GLN A 70 21.50 14.96 3.68
C GLN A 70 21.32 14.18 2.39
N ASN A 71 20.42 13.18 2.31
CA ASN A 71 20.35 12.27 1.16
C ASN A 71 18.94 11.94 0.65
N LYS A 72 17.87 12.54 1.16
CA LYS A 72 16.47 12.13 0.92
C LYS A 72 16.18 10.63 1.19
N ARG A 73 17.16 9.89 1.75
CA ARG A 73 17.02 8.49 2.14
C ARG A 73 16.39 8.40 3.54
N PRO A 74 15.48 7.47 3.80
CA PRO A 74 14.90 7.31 5.13
C PRO A 74 15.96 6.99 6.17
N GLY A 75 16.03 7.75 7.25
CA GLY A 75 16.84 7.43 8.43
C GLY A 75 16.17 6.31 9.21
N LEU A 76 16.53 5.05 8.96
CA LEU A 76 15.87 3.87 9.53
C LEU A 76 15.79 3.93 11.06
N VAL A 77 16.91 4.17 11.74
CA VAL A 77 16.95 4.18 13.23
C VAL A 77 16.08 5.32 13.79
N LYS A 78 16.17 6.53 13.26
CA LYS A 78 15.34 7.67 13.68
C LYS A 78 13.86 7.41 13.39
N SER A 79 13.54 6.79 12.24
CA SER A 79 12.18 6.43 11.87
C SER A 79 11.60 5.38 12.82
N VAL A 80 12.38 4.37 13.18
CA VAL A 80 11.95 3.33 14.14
C VAL A 80 11.69 3.96 15.50
N CYS A 81 12.62 4.74 16.07
CA CYS A 81 12.45 5.39 17.37
C CYS A 81 11.24 6.33 17.39
N ALA A 82 11.04 7.15 16.35
CA ALA A 82 9.89 8.04 16.25
C ALA A 82 8.55 7.30 16.15
N ASN A 83 8.54 6.09 15.61
CA ASN A 83 7.32 5.29 15.47
C ASN A 83 7.01 4.44 16.72
N ILE A 84 8.00 4.11 17.57
CA ILE A 84 7.76 3.33 18.81
C ILE A 84 6.77 4.05 19.73
N GLY A 85 6.92 5.35 19.99
CA GLY A 85 6.01 6.13 20.81
C GLY A 85 4.59 6.23 20.24
N ARG A 86 4.37 5.85 18.97
CA ARG A 86 3.08 5.91 18.27
C ARG A 86 2.37 4.56 18.17
N LEU A 87 2.94 3.50 18.74
CA LEU A 87 2.32 2.16 18.71
C LEU A 87 0.86 2.12 19.16
N PRO A 88 0.42 2.85 20.22
CA PRO A 88 -1.01 2.89 20.59
C PRO A 88 -1.89 3.52 19.51
N ALA A 89 -1.38 4.52 18.76
CA ALA A 89 -2.09 5.13 17.64
C ALA A 89 -2.22 4.13 16.47
N PHE A 90 -1.16 3.37 16.19
CA PHE A 90 -1.19 2.33 15.14
C PHE A 90 -2.14 1.18 15.49
N ALA A 91 -2.21 0.78 16.76
CA ALA A 91 -3.20 -0.20 17.21
C ALA A 91 -4.65 0.31 17.03
N ARG A 92 -4.91 1.59 17.28
CA ARG A 92 -6.22 2.22 16.99
C ARG A 92 -6.49 2.24 15.48
N SER A 93 -5.49 2.53 14.67
CA SER A 93 -5.60 2.53 13.21
C SER A 93 -5.95 1.15 12.66
N MET A 94 -5.32 0.08 13.14
CA MET A 94 -5.67 -1.30 12.76
C MET A 94 -7.10 -1.67 13.15
N ARG A 95 -7.58 -1.24 14.34
CA ARG A 95 -8.99 -1.41 14.73
C ARG A 95 -9.92 -0.64 13.79
N THR A 96 -9.54 0.58 13.37
CA THR A 96 -10.30 1.39 12.40
C THR A 96 -10.37 0.69 11.04
N ILE A 97 -9.24 0.17 10.53
CA ILE A 97 -9.22 -0.61 9.28
C ILE A 97 -10.19 -1.79 9.39
N ARG A 98 -10.07 -2.60 10.44
CA ARG A 98 -10.93 -3.77 10.65
C ARG A 98 -12.41 -3.41 10.77
N ARG A 99 -12.73 -2.35 11.53
CA ARG A 99 -14.10 -1.84 11.68
C ARG A 99 -14.67 -1.40 10.32
N LYS A 100 -13.90 -0.65 9.52
CA LYS A 100 -14.34 -0.19 8.20
C LYS A 100 -14.54 -1.34 7.20
N ILE A 101 -13.73 -2.38 7.27
CA ILE A 101 -13.98 -3.61 6.50
C ILE A 101 -15.31 -4.23 6.91
N GLY A 102 -15.62 -4.31 8.20
CA GLY A 102 -16.92 -4.81 8.67
C GLY A 102 -18.11 -3.93 8.33
N GLU A 103 -17.96 -2.59 8.38
CA GLU A 103 -19.04 -1.63 8.06
C GLU A 103 -19.33 -1.56 6.54
N THR A 104 -18.32 -1.75 5.69
CA THR A 104 -18.48 -1.65 4.23
C THR A 104 -18.76 -2.98 3.56
N GLU A 105 -18.56 -4.09 4.27
CA GLU A 105 -18.78 -5.47 3.79
C GLU A 105 -18.28 -5.70 2.35
N PRO A 106 -16.98 -5.44 2.06
CA PRO A 106 -16.46 -5.63 0.72
C PRO A 106 -16.23 -7.11 0.42
N ASP A 107 -16.32 -7.48 -0.84
CA ASP A 107 -15.93 -8.81 -1.33
C ASP A 107 -14.39 -8.96 -1.32
N MET A 108 -13.65 -7.83 -1.44
CA MET A 108 -12.19 -7.81 -1.51
C MET A 108 -11.63 -6.48 -1.03
N VAL A 109 -10.50 -6.55 -0.33
CA VAL A 109 -9.68 -5.38 0.03
C VAL A 109 -8.48 -5.29 -0.91
N ILE A 110 -8.24 -4.10 -1.48
CA ILE A 110 -7.05 -3.80 -2.27
C ILE A 110 -6.14 -2.87 -1.49
N ASN A 111 -4.92 -3.32 -1.21
CA ASN A 111 -3.90 -2.57 -0.50
C ASN A 111 -2.88 -1.97 -1.46
N PHE A 112 -2.78 -0.65 -1.49
CA PHE A 112 -1.75 0.09 -2.23
C PHE A 112 -0.58 0.41 -1.30
N TYR A 113 0.16 -0.62 -0.92
CA TYR A 113 1.42 -0.57 -0.16
C TYR A 113 1.30 0.01 1.26
N GLU A 114 0.14 -0.02 1.90
CA GLU A 114 -0.05 0.46 3.28
C GLU A 114 0.38 -0.61 4.30
N LEU A 115 1.28 -0.23 5.20
CA LEU A 115 1.90 -1.14 6.17
C LEU A 115 0.90 -1.69 7.19
N LEU A 116 0.03 -0.84 7.72
CA LEU A 116 -0.94 -1.27 8.75
C LEU A 116 -2.04 -2.18 8.20
N ALA A 117 -2.25 -2.19 6.87
CA ALA A 117 -3.08 -3.21 6.24
C ALA A 117 -2.46 -4.60 6.42
N GLY A 118 -1.17 -4.77 6.12
CA GLY A 118 -0.46 -6.03 6.34
C GLY A 118 -0.48 -6.47 7.82
N PHE A 119 -0.20 -5.56 8.75
CA PHE A 119 -0.29 -5.87 10.18
C PHE A 119 -1.71 -6.21 10.64
N THR A 120 -2.74 -5.57 10.09
CA THR A 120 -4.13 -5.91 10.41
C THR A 120 -4.44 -7.35 10.00
N TYR A 121 -4.03 -7.75 8.81
CA TYR A 121 -4.25 -9.10 8.30
C TYR A 121 -3.38 -10.16 8.98
N LEU A 122 -2.21 -9.77 9.51
CA LEU A 122 -1.38 -10.67 10.31
C LEU A 122 -1.93 -10.92 11.71
N LEU A 123 -2.30 -9.84 12.43
CA LEU A 123 -2.58 -9.90 13.87
C LEU A 123 -4.07 -10.13 14.17
N ALA A 124 -4.96 -9.68 13.30
CA ALA A 124 -6.40 -9.76 13.47
C ALA A 124 -7.10 -9.92 12.10
N PRO A 125 -6.86 -11.03 11.38
CA PRO A 125 -7.26 -11.20 10.00
C PRO A 125 -8.77 -11.05 9.80
N PRO A 126 -9.21 -10.12 8.93
CA PRO A 126 -10.58 -10.11 8.44
C PRO A 126 -10.86 -11.35 7.58
N ARG A 127 -12.14 -11.74 7.46
CA ARG A 127 -12.53 -12.86 6.57
C ARG A 127 -12.48 -12.48 5.08
N VAL A 128 -12.39 -11.20 4.78
CA VAL A 128 -12.33 -10.67 3.40
C VAL A 128 -10.92 -10.82 2.84
N PRO A 129 -10.73 -11.33 1.60
CA PRO A 129 -9.41 -11.49 1.01
C PRO A 129 -8.71 -10.14 0.77
N LEU A 130 -7.38 -10.13 0.95
CA LEU A 130 -6.50 -9.01 0.70
C LEU A 130 -5.70 -9.24 -0.58
N VAL A 131 -5.76 -8.30 -1.52
CA VAL A 131 -4.86 -8.21 -2.66
C VAL A 131 -3.97 -6.98 -2.51
N CYS A 132 -2.68 -7.15 -2.67
CA CYS A 132 -1.72 -6.07 -2.59
C CYS A 132 -1.23 -5.68 -3.99
N ILE A 133 -1.16 -4.36 -4.27
CA ILE A 133 -0.77 -3.85 -5.57
C ILE A 133 0.22 -2.69 -5.43
N GLY A 134 1.29 -2.69 -6.23
CA GLY A 134 2.29 -1.63 -6.25
C GLY A 134 3.57 -2.05 -6.96
N HIS A 135 4.31 -1.08 -7.49
CA HIS A 135 5.59 -1.36 -8.15
C HIS A 135 6.67 -1.84 -7.16
N GLN A 136 6.55 -1.51 -5.88
CA GLN A 136 7.51 -1.92 -4.86
C GLN A 136 7.53 -3.45 -4.64
N TYR A 137 6.47 -4.17 -5.01
CA TYR A 137 6.47 -5.64 -4.92
C TYR A 137 7.46 -6.29 -5.88
N LEU A 138 7.96 -5.58 -6.91
CA LEU A 138 9.10 -6.01 -7.71
C LEU A 138 10.37 -6.23 -6.89
N PHE A 139 10.56 -5.53 -5.76
CA PHE A 139 11.71 -5.73 -4.89
C PHE A 139 11.82 -7.14 -4.28
N LEU A 140 10.71 -7.88 -4.29
CA LEU A 140 10.65 -9.27 -3.85
C LEU A 140 10.95 -10.26 -4.98
N HIS A 141 10.84 -9.84 -6.24
CA HIS A 141 11.01 -10.68 -7.42
C HIS A 141 12.48 -11.07 -7.59
N ARG A 142 12.77 -12.35 -7.91
CA ARG A 142 14.13 -12.88 -8.06
C ARG A 142 14.95 -12.17 -9.14
N ASP A 143 14.30 -11.84 -10.27
CA ASP A 143 14.95 -11.23 -11.44
C ASP A 143 15.01 -9.69 -11.35
N PHE A 144 14.55 -9.10 -10.24
CA PHE A 144 14.65 -7.66 -10.07
C PHE A 144 16.08 -7.26 -9.67
N SER A 145 16.73 -6.50 -10.56
CA SER A 145 18.09 -6.01 -10.36
C SER A 145 18.10 -4.67 -9.64
N PHE A 146 18.74 -4.62 -8.47
CA PHE A 146 18.99 -3.37 -7.77
C PHE A 146 20.26 -2.69 -8.30
N PRO A 147 20.39 -1.35 -8.17
CA PRO A 147 21.62 -0.66 -8.51
C PRO A 147 22.83 -1.26 -7.76
N PRO A 148 24.01 -1.40 -8.42
CA PRO A 148 25.19 -1.98 -7.79
C PRO A 148 25.67 -1.25 -6.52
N SER A 149 25.34 0.03 -6.39
CA SER A 149 25.65 0.87 -5.22
C SER A 149 24.73 0.64 -4.01
N SER A 150 23.78 -0.26 -4.10
CA SER A 150 22.82 -0.53 -3.01
C SER A 150 23.48 -1.31 -1.88
N SER A 151 23.35 -0.84 -0.64
CA SER A 151 23.84 -1.54 0.53
C SER A 151 23.02 -2.82 0.79
N PRO A 152 23.67 -3.98 1.06
CA PRO A 152 22.95 -5.21 1.42
C PRO A 152 22.00 -5.04 2.60
N VAL A 153 22.36 -4.22 3.58
CA VAL A 153 21.53 -3.90 4.75
C VAL A 153 20.29 -3.11 4.33
N GLU A 154 20.45 -2.10 3.47
CA GLU A 154 19.31 -1.33 2.93
C GLU A 154 18.37 -2.23 2.15
N LEU A 155 18.90 -3.13 1.30
CA LEU A 155 18.11 -4.07 0.52
C LEU A 155 17.35 -5.06 1.41
N PHE A 156 17.99 -5.55 2.47
CA PHE A 156 17.32 -6.41 3.45
C PHE A 156 16.11 -5.71 4.07
N PHE A 157 16.29 -4.49 4.58
CA PHE A 157 15.19 -3.72 5.17
C PHE A 157 14.10 -3.38 4.16
N LEU A 158 14.48 -2.99 2.93
CA LEU A 158 13.52 -2.69 1.87
C LEU A 158 12.63 -3.90 1.55
N ARG A 159 13.24 -5.08 1.36
CA ARG A 159 12.51 -6.33 1.13
C ARG A 159 11.67 -6.73 2.34
N PHE A 160 12.21 -6.59 3.54
CA PHE A 160 11.52 -6.88 4.78
C PHE A 160 10.25 -6.02 4.92
N PHE A 161 10.36 -4.69 4.77
CA PHE A 161 9.20 -3.81 4.81
C PHE A 161 8.19 -4.10 3.71
N THR A 162 8.65 -4.39 2.49
CA THR A 162 7.78 -4.77 1.40
C THR A 162 6.98 -6.03 1.72
N ARG A 163 7.60 -7.03 2.37
CA ARG A 163 6.88 -8.21 2.85
C ARG A 163 5.83 -7.85 3.91
N LEU A 164 6.18 -6.99 4.87
CA LEU A 164 5.26 -6.58 5.93
C LEU A 164 3.98 -5.91 5.38
N THR A 165 4.09 -5.09 4.33
CA THR A 165 2.91 -4.43 3.71
C THR A 165 1.93 -5.41 3.09
N SER A 166 2.35 -6.64 2.82
CA SER A 166 1.55 -7.67 2.15
C SER A 166 1.32 -8.94 2.97
N MET A 167 1.50 -8.85 4.29
CA MET A 167 1.20 -10.00 5.16
C MET A 167 -0.29 -10.33 5.11
N GLY A 168 -0.59 -11.62 5.02
CA GLY A 168 -1.95 -12.12 4.89
C GLY A 168 -2.60 -11.88 3.52
N ALA A 169 -1.88 -11.32 2.54
CA ALA A 169 -2.41 -11.14 1.19
C ALA A 169 -2.50 -12.47 0.45
N VAL A 170 -3.62 -12.67 -0.27
CA VAL A 170 -3.82 -13.83 -1.16
C VAL A 170 -3.06 -13.67 -2.48
N ARG A 171 -2.80 -12.41 -2.91
CA ARG A 171 -1.99 -12.08 -4.10
C ARG A 171 -1.19 -10.81 -3.89
N ARG A 172 0.00 -10.78 -4.51
CA ARG A 172 0.88 -9.61 -4.63
C ARG A 172 1.07 -9.28 -6.10
N LEU A 173 0.50 -8.17 -6.55
CA LEU A 173 0.56 -7.70 -7.92
C LEU A 173 1.64 -6.62 -8.04
N ALA A 174 2.74 -6.95 -8.66
CA ALA A 174 3.85 -6.04 -8.93
C ALA A 174 3.63 -5.31 -10.25
N LEU A 175 3.45 -3.99 -10.18
CA LEU A 175 3.29 -3.15 -11.37
C LEU A 175 4.65 -2.97 -12.07
N SER A 176 4.74 -3.34 -13.35
CA SER A 176 5.97 -3.21 -14.14
C SER A 176 5.70 -2.70 -15.55
N PHE A 177 6.61 -1.86 -16.06
CA PHE A 177 6.65 -1.48 -17.48
C PHE A 177 7.32 -2.55 -18.35
N TYR A 178 8.06 -3.46 -17.73
CA TYR A 178 8.74 -4.56 -18.40
C TYR A 178 8.04 -5.87 -18.09
N PRO A 179 7.85 -6.73 -19.09
CA PRO A 179 7.30 -8.06 -18.87
C PRO A 179 8.31 -8.91 -18.08
N LEU A 180 7.88 -9.45 -16.96
CA LEU A 180 8.59 -10.46 -16.19
C LEU A 180 7.63 -11.62 -15.93
N ALA A 181 8.18 -12.83 -15.87
CA ALA A 181 7.39 -14.01 -15.48
C ALA A 181 6.94 -13.89 -14.04
N ALA A 182 5.84 -14.54 -13.66
CA ALA A 182 5.45 -14.59 -12.26
C ALA A 182 6.52 -15.32 -11.43
N ASP A 183 6.82 -14.79 -10.24
CA ASP A 183 7.73 -15.43 -9.30
C ASP A 183 6.92 -16.17 -8.22
N GLY A 184 6.70 -17.48 -8.45
CA GLY A 184 5.90 -18.32 -7.56
C GLY A 184 6.53 -18.49 -6.18
N GLU A 185 7.85 -18.50 -6.05
CA GLU A 185 8.55 -18.60 -4.76
C GLU A 185 8.38 -17.34 -3.92
N ALA A 186 8.47 -16.17 -4.54
CA ALA A 186 8.20 -14.90 -3.87
C ALA A 186 6.70 -14.62 -3.72
N GLY A 187 5.83 -15.37 -4.41
CA GLY A 187 4.38 -15.14 -4.46
C GLY A 187 4.03 -13.80 -5.09
N VAL A 188 4.76 -13.42 -6.15
CA VAL A 188 4.61 -12.14 -6.86
C VAL A 188 4.14 -12.40 -8.28
N GLU A 189 3.02 -11.79 -8.66
CA GLU A 189 2.53 -11.74 -10.03
C GLU A 189 2.90 -10.38 -10.65
N VAL A 190 3.53 -10.40 -11.82
CA VAL A 190 3.88 -9.16 -12.52
C VAL A 190 2.74 -8.77 -13.46
N VAL A 191 2.28 -7.53 -13.32
CA VAL A 191 1.16 -6.99 -14.09
C VAL A 191 1.53 -5.65 -14.72
N PRO A 192 0.86 -5.24 -15.81
CA PRO A 192 1.09 -3.94 -16.43
C PRO A 192 0.86 -2.78 -15.45
N PRO A 193 1.52 -1.63 -15.66
CA PRO A 193 1.37 -0.47 -14.79
C PRO A 193 -0.04 0.14 -14.91
N LEU A 194 -0.52 0.68 -13.78
CA LEU A 194 -1.76 1.44 -13.73
C LEU A 194 -1.51 2.87 -14.24
N ILE A 195 -1.78 3.11 -15.51
CA ILE A 195 -1.57 4.40 -16.18
C ILE A 195 -2.94 5.07 -16.38
N ARG A 196 -3.04 6.35 -15.98
CA ARG A 196 -4.22 7.15 -16.30
C ARG A 196 -4.30 7.40 -17.80
N ARG A 197 -5.50 7.32 -18.37
CA ARG A 197 -5.72 7.62 -19.81
C ARG A 197 -5.77 9.13 -20.10
N GLU A 198 -6.04 9.94 -19.08
CA GLU A 198 -6.06 11.39 -19.17
C GLU A 198 -4.80 11.95 -18.51
N VAL A 199 -3.90 12.47 -19.29
CA VAL A 199 -2.82 13.36 -18.87
C VAL A 199 -3.07 14.70 -19.52
#